data_e0261405b09ad14ee31c7a5db927dde4
#
_entry.id   e0261405b09ad14ee31c7a5db927dde4
#
_cell.length_a   1.000
_cell.length_b   1.000
_cell.length_c   1.000
_cell.angle_alpha   90.00
_cell.angle_beta   90.00
_cell.angle_gamma   90.00
#
_symmetry.space_group_name_H-M   'P 1'
#
loop_
_entity.id
_entity.type
_entity.pdbx_description
1 polymer ?
#
loop_
_entity_poly.entity_id
_entity_poly.type
_entity_poly.pdbx_seq_one_letter_code
_entity_poly.pdbx_strand_id
1 'polypeptide(L)'
;MINKLGFGFLRLPKKDDDYDWDAVSAMVDAFMDGGGFYFDTCYTYLDGCSEIGINKCVVQRKPRNSFQLCNKLPGYLFKSYDDCQRYLDIELQRCGVDYFDV
;
A
#
# COMPACT_ATOMS: atom_id res chain seq x y z
N MET A 1 5.62 -11.79 -20.25
CA MET A 1 6.29 -10.47 -20.25
C MET A 1 6.32 -9.96 -18.83
N ILE A 2 7.47 -9.52 -18.35
CA ILE A 2 7.56 -8.93 -17.01
C ILE A 2 7.10 -7.48 -17.10
N ASN A 3 6.04 -7.13 -16.37
CA ASN A 3 5.60 -5.76 -16.26
C ASN A 3 6.57 -5.01 -15.33
N LYS A 4 7.16 -3.95 -15.85
CA LYS A 4 8.16 -3.15 -15.12
C LYS A 4 7.57 -1.90 -14.46
N LEU A 5 6.27 -1.68 -14.59
CA LEU A 5 5.60 -0.50 -14.02
C LEU A 5 5.03 -0.85 -12.64
N GLY A 6 5.36 -0.03 -11.65
CA GLY A 6 4.74 -0.08 -10.33
C GLY A 6 3.75 1.04 -10.12
N PHE A 7 2.79 0.84 -9.23
CA PHE A 7 1.79 1.83 -8.84
C PHE A 7 2.12 2.35 -7.43
N GLY A 8 2.47 3.62 -7.33
CA GLY A 8 2.80 4.26 -6.06
C GLY A 8 1.60 4.89 -5.37
N PHE A 9 1.43 4.63 -4.08
CA PHE A 9 0.34 5.17 -3.27
C PHE A 9 0.75 6.43 -2.49
N LEU A 10 1.56 7.31 -3.10
CA LEU A 10 2.00 8.55 -2.46
C LEU A 10 1.10 9.74 -2.76
N ARG A 11 0.58 9.83 -3.98
CA ARG A 11 -0.28 10.95 -4.39
C ARG A 11 -1.57 10.40 -4.96
N LEU A 12 -2.62 10.49 -4.15
CA LEU A 12 -3.92 9.92 -4.49
C LEU A 12 -4.96 11.03 -4.65
N PRO A 13 -5.98 10.85 -5.51
CA PRO A 13 -7.03 11.84 -5.68
C PRO A 13 -7.84 12.02 -4.40
N LYS A 14 -8.29 13.24 -4.19
CA LYS A 14 -9.13 13.63 -3.05
C LYS A 14 -10.52 14.01 -3.51
N LYS A 15 -11.49 13.81 -2.61
CA LYS A 15 -12.86 14.26 -2.77
C LYS A 15 -13.33 14.80 -1.42
N ASP A 16 -13.79 16.05 -1.42
CA ASP A 16 -14.14 16.76 -0.20
C ASP A 16 -12.93 16.81 0.76
N ASP A 17 -13.08 16.38 2.02
CA ASP A 17 -12.01 16.41 3.03
C ASP A 17 -11.28 15.06 3.15
N ASP A 18 -11.52 14.10 2.25
CA ASP A 18 -10.93 12.77 2.32
C ASP A 18 -10.35 12.36 0.96
N TYR A 19 -9.71 11.19 0.92
CA TYR A 19 -9.26 10.59 -0.33
C TYR A 19 -10.46 9.97 -1.06
N ASP A 20 -10.45 10.07 -2.38
CA ASP A 20 -11.48 9.48 -3.23
C ASP A 20 -11.15 8.00 -3.46
N TRP A 21 -11.52 7.15 -2.49
CA TRP A 21 -11.21 5.72 -2.56
C TRP A 21 -11.88 5.01 -3.74
N ASP A 22 -13.01 5.49 -4.22
CA ASP A 22 -13.65 4.94 -5.42
C ASP A 22 -12.80 5.24 -6.67
N ALA A 23 -12.29 6.46 -6.79
CA ALA A 23 -11.39 6.81 -7.88
C ALA A 23 -10.08 6.01 -7.79
N VAL A 24 -9.51 5.88 -6.60
CA VAL A 24 -8.29 5.08 -6.38
C VAL A 24 -8.53 3.62 -6.76
N SER A 25 -9.66 3.06 -6.37
CA SER A 25 -10.02 1.68 -6.74
C SER A 25 -10.15 1.49 -8.24
N ALA A 26 -10.73 2.46 -8.95
CA ALA A 26 -10.82 2.44 -10.40
C ALA A 26 -9.43 2.50 -11.06
N MET A 27 -8.52 3.30 -10.49
CA MET A 27 -7.12 3.37 -10.96
C MET A 27 -6.40 2.03 -10.75
N VAL A 28 -6.61 1.38 -9.60
CA VAL A 28 -6.07 0.04 -9.31
C VAL A 28 -6.58 -0.97 -10.33
N ASP A 29 -7.87 -0.96 -10.63
CA ASP A 29 -8.46 -1.86 -11.61
C ASP A 29 -7.85 -1.66 -13.00
N ALA A 30 -7.75 -0.41 -13.45
CA ALA A 30 -7.15 -0.09 -14.74
C ALA A 30 -5.68 -0.53 -14.83
N PHE A 31 -4.91 -0.32 -13.75
CA PHE A 31 -3.51 -0.74 -13.68
C PHE A 31 -3.39 -2.26 -13.78
N MET A 32 -4.18 -2.99 -13.01
CA MET A 32 -4.14 -4.46 -13.00
C MET A 32 -4.70 -5.07 -14.29
N ASP A 33 -5.74 -4.49 -14.86
CA ASP A 33 -6.29 -4.92 -16.16
C ASP A 33 -5.26 -4.75 -17.29
N GLY A 34 -4.38 -3.76 -17.16
CA GLY A 34 -3.26 -3.55 -18.09
C GLY A 34 -2.05 -4.46 -17.83
N GLY A 35 -2.14 -5.37 -16.87
CA GLY A 35 -1.07 -6.32 -16.54
C GLY A 35 -0.17 -5.88 -15.38
N GLY A 36 -0.47 -4.76 -14.72
CA GLY A 36 0.26 -4.30 -13.54
C GLY A 36 -0.04 -5.15 -12.31
N PHE A 37 0.97 -5.33 -11.45
CA PHE A 37 0.80 -6.13 -10.23
C PHE A 37 1.63 -5.65 -9.04
N TYR A 38 2.45 -4.63 -9.21
CA TYR A 38 3.37 -4.15 -8.16
C TYR A 38 2.88 -2.83 -7.58
N PHE A 39 2.64 -2.81 -6.26
CA PHE A 39 2.20 -1.62 -5.53
C PHE A 39 3.24 -1.20 -4.50
N ASP A 40 3.42 0.11 -4.34
CA ASP A 40 4.38 0.71 -3.43
C ASP A 40 3.68 1.65 -2.44
N THR A 41 3.95 1.47 -1.17
CA THR A 41 3.48 2.32 -0.09
C THR A 41 4.58 2.59 0.93
N CYS A 42 4.28 3.35 1.97
CA CYS A 42 5.20 3.65 3.05
C CYS A 42 4.41 4.00 4.31
N TYR A 43 4.98 3.71 5.46
CA TYR A 43 4.40 4.05 6.76
C TYR A 43 3.93 5.51 6.84
N THR A 44 4.73 6.44 6.30
CA THR A 44 4.47 7.88 6.39
C THR A 44 3.67 8.46 5.25
N TYR A 45 3.44 7.71 4.17
CA TYR A 45 2.72 8.25 3.03
C TYR A 45 1.29 8.65 3.43
N LEU A 46 0.92 9.90 3.11
CA LEU A 46 -0.40 10.45 3.39
C LEU A 46 -0.78 10.34 4.88
N ASP A 47 0.20 10.55 5.76
CA ASP A 47 0.03 10.48 7.23
C ASP A 47 -0.58 9.13 7.69
N GLY A 48 -0.18 8.03 7.06
CA GLY A 48 -0.67 6.68 7.33
C GLY A 48 -1.88 6.26 6.50
N CYS A 49 -2.52 7.18 5.80
CA CYS A 49 -3.70 6.87 4.97
C CYS A 49 -3.36 6.03 3.74
N SER A 50 -2.11 6.08 3.26
CA SER A 50 -1.68 5.27 2.12
C SER A 50 -1.81 3.77 2.40
N GLU A 51 -1.32 3.31 3.55
CA GLU A 51 -1.43 1.91 3.95
C GLU A 51 -2.89 1.47 4.12
N ILE A 52 -3.72 2.35 4.70
CA ILE A 52 -5.17 2.13 4.80
C ILE A 52 -5.80 2.04 3.41
N GLY A 53 -5.36 2.88 2.48
CA GLY A 53 -5.81 2.87 1.09
C GLY A 53 -5.42 1.58 0.36
N ILE A 54 -4.22 1.07 0.59
CA ILE A 54 -3.81 -0.26 0.09
C ILE A 54 -4.79 -1.32 0.57
N ASN A 55 -5.14 -1.30 1.85
CA ASN A 55 -6.10 -2.25 2.41
C ASN A 55 -7.45 -2.15 1.67
N LYS A 56 -8.03 -0.95 1.59
CA LYS A 56 -9.37 -0.73 1.02
C LYS A 56 -9.43 -0.99 -0.49
N CYS A 57 -8.42 -0.53 -1.23
CA CYS A 57 -8.50 -0.49 -2.70
C CYS A 57 -7.84 -1.68 -3.38
N VAL A 58 -6.91 -2.36 -2.72
CA VAL A 58 -6.19 -3.51 -3.27
C VAL A 58 -6.50 -4.79 -2.50
N VAL A 59 -6.13 -4.84 -1.22
CA VAL A 59 -6.14 -6.09 -0.44
C VAL A 59 -7.54 -6.68 -0.28
N GLN A 60 -8.53 -5.86 0.05
CA GLN A 60 -9.92 -6.33 0.23
C GLN A 60 -10.61 -6.71 -1.08
N ARG A 61 -10.06 -6.30 -2.23
CA ARG A 61 -10.71 -6.42 -3.53
C ARG A 61 -10.04 -7.44 -4.46
N LYS A 62 -8.78 -7.77 -4.22
CA LYS A 62 -7.96 -8.60 -5.12
C LYS A 62 -7.36 -9.79 -4.37
N PRO A 63 -7.25 -10.96 -5.01
CA PRO A 63 -6.55 -12.10 -4.39
C PRO A 63 -5.11 -11.73 -4.01
N ARG A 64 -4.65 -12.17 -2.83
CA ARG A 64 -3.30 -11.81 -2.33
C ARG A 64 -2.18 -12.21 -3.29
N ASN A 65 -2.34 -13.33 -3.99
CA ASN A 65 -1.36 -13.83 -4.94
C ASN A 65 -1.41 -13.15 -6.31
N SER A 66 -2.33 -12.19 -6.52
CA SER A 66 -2.45 -11.46 -7.79
C SER A 66 -1.61 -10.18 -7.84
N PHE A 67 -1.00 -9.78 -6.72
CA PHE A 67 -0.18 -8.57 -6.66
C PHE A 67 1.02 -8.74 -5.73
N GLN A 68 2.01 -7.88 -5.93
CA GLN A 68 3.15 -7.71 -5.03
C GLN A 68 3.03 -6.37 -4.30
N LEU A 69 3.38 -6.36 -3.02
CA LEU A 69 3.30 -5.18 -2.17
C LEU A 69 4.65 -4.87 -1.57
N CYS A 70 5.13 -3.65 -1.85
CA CYS A 70 6.36 -3.09 -1.30
C CYS A 70 5.99 -2.07 -0.21
N ASN A 71 6.65 -2.15 0.93
CA ASN A 71 6.51 -1.16 2.00
C ASN A 71 7.89 -0.78 2.55
N LYS A 72 7.94 0.22 3.42
CA LYS A 72 9.19 0.77 3.96
C LYS A 72 9.04 0.98 5.46
N LEU A 73 9.95 0.39 6.22
CA LEU A 73 10.00 0.61 7.67
C LEU A 73 10.54 2.02 7.98
N PRO A 74 9.91 2.74 8.92
CA PRO A 74 10.32 4.10 9.27
C PRO A 74 11.52 4.08 10.25
N GLY A 75 12.68 3.62 9.78
CA GLY A 75 13.88 3.44 10.61
C GLY A 75 14.29 4.70 11.40
N TYR A 76 14.02 5.88 10.85
CA TYR A 76 14.31 7.15 11.52
C TYR A 76 13.43 7.41 12.75
N LEU A 77 12.34 6.66 12.95
CA LEU A 77 11.50 6.74 14.15
C LEU A 77 11.92 5.73 15.22
N PHE A 78 12.83 4.81 14.91
CA PHE A 78 13.24 3.76 15.84
C PHE A 78 14.07 4.35 16.98
N LYS A 79 13.74 3.94 18.20
CA LYS A 79 14.49 4.27 19.43
C LYS A 79 15.16 3.04 20.03
N SER A 80 14.72 1.85 19.63
CA SER A 80 15.28 0.58 20.09
C SER A 80 15.13 -0.48 18.98
N TYR A 81 15.81 -1.61 19.14
CA TYR A 81 15.71 -2.73 18.21
C TYR A 81 14.27 -3.29 18.13
N ASP A 82 13.55 -3.29 19.26
CA ASP A 82 12.18 -3.80 19.32
C ASP A 82 11.21 -2.95 18.47
N ASP A 83 11.54 -1.70 18.19
CA ASP A 83 10.71 -0.83 17.36
C ASP A 83 10.57 -1.38 15.92
N CYS A 84 11.57 -2.06 15.40
CA CYS A 84 11.52 -2.66 14.08
C CYS A 84 10.31 -3.60 13.95
N GLN A 85 10.16 -4.53 14.87
CA GLN A 85 9.03 -5.46 14.87
C GLN A 85 7.70 -4.75 15.12
N ARG A 86 7.69 -3.81 16.06
CA ARG A 86 6.46 -3.06 16.41
C ARG A 86 5.92 -2.27 15.22
N TYR A 87 6.79 -1.57 14.48
CA TYR A 87 6.36 -0.84 13.27
C TYR A 87 5.94 -1.77 12.15
N LEU A 88 6.63 -2.89 11.96
CA LEU A 88 6.23 -3.90 10.98
C LEU A 88 4.81 -4.43 11.28
N ASP A 89 4.51 -4.73 12.55
CA ASP A 89 3.19 -5.20 12.95
C ASP A 89 2.10 -4.16 12.66
N ILE A 90 2.38 -2.88 12.92
CA ILE A 90 1.47 -1.78 12.60
C ILE A 90 1.21 -1.71 11.09
N GLU A 91 2.26 -1.78 10.28
CA GLU A 91 2.15 -1.72 8.82
C GLU A 91 1.35 -2.89 8.26
N LEU A 92 1.62 -4.11 8.73
CA LEU A 92 0.87 -5.30 8.34
C LEU A 92 -0.61 -5.16 8.67
N GLN A 93 -0.92 -4.65 9.86
CA GLN A 93 -2.30 -4.45 10.30
C GLN A 93 -3.02 -3.39 9.46
N ARG A 94 -2.37 -2.25 9.20
CA ARG A 94 -2.95 -1.18 8.38
C ARG A 94 -3.23 -1.63 6.96
N CYS A 95 -2.28 -2.33 6.35
CA CYS A 95 -2.43 -2.86 4.99
C CYS A 95 -3.36 -4.06 4.93
N GLY A 96 -3.60 -4.75 6.05
CA GLY A 96 -4.45 -5.93 6.11
C GLY A 96 -3.82 -7.17 5.48
N VAL A 97 -2.50 -7.31 5.56
CA VAL A 97 -1.75 -8.44 4.99
C VAL A 97 -0.91 -9.13 6.04
N ASP A 98 -0.54 -10.39 5.77
CA ASP A 98 0.31 -11.19 6.65
C ASP A 98 1.80 -11.02 6.31
N TYR A 99 2.11 -10.50 5.13
CA TYR A 99 3.48 -10.29 4.67
C TYR A 99 3.55 -9.22 3.58
N PHE A 100 4.71 -8.61 3.46
CA PHE A 100 5.10 -7.79 2.30
C PHE A 100 6.03 -8.60 1.39
N ASP A 101 5.92 -8.40 0.08
CA ASP A 101 6.81 -9.06 -0.89
C ASP A 101 8.20 -8.41 -0.90
N VAL A 102 8.24 -7.11 -0.64
CA VAL A 102 9.48 -6.32 -0.64
C VAL A 102 9.46 -5.31 0.51
#